data_8cd99dbc21a4b0da6065a16f6170bc90
#
_entry.id   8cd99dbc21a4b0da6065a16f6170bc90
#
_cell.length_a   1.000
_cell.length_b   1.000
_cell.length_c   1.000
_cell.angle_alpha   90.00
_cell.angle_beta   90.00
_cell.angle_gamma   90.00
#
_symmetry.space_group_name_H-M   'P 1'
#
loop_
_entity.id
_entity.type
_entity.pdbx_description
1 polymer ?
#
loop_
_entity_poly.entity_id
_entity_poly.type
_entity_poly.pdbx_seq_one_letter_code
_entity_poly.pdbx_strand_id
1 'polypeptide(L)' 'MIFGDMMKSEKEVIRIIDKILQLIYDGRDEELNEAIYEMEASVPFYSKIYNMIFFSNEELTAEEIYQKAKAEHKPILL' A
#
# COMPACT_ATOMS: atom_id res chain seq x y z
N MET A 1 12.83 21.81 -5.52
CA MET A 1 12.70 21.40 -5.78
C MET A 1 12.34 20.66 -6.16
N ILE A 2 12.06 20.37 -6.36
CA ILE A 2 11.77 19.65 -6.74
C ILE A 2 11.11 19.16 -6.88
N PHE A 3 10.77 18.65 -7.30
CA PHE A 3 10.09 18.12 -7.56
C PHE A 3 9.68 17.21 -7.64
N GLY A 4 9.68 17.46 -7.59
CA GLY A 4 8.68 16.65 -7.83
C GLY A 4 8.63 15.27 -7.44
N ASP A 5 8.48 15.06 -6.38
CA ASP A 5 8.30 13.72 -5.93
C ASP A 5 6.88 13.32 -6.04
N MET A 6 6.54 12.86 -7.19
CA MET A 6 5.20 12.38 -7.43
C MET A 6 4.94 11.09 -6.70
N MET A 7 6.00 10.33 -6.41
CA MET A 7 5.85 9.04 -5.76
C MET A 7 6.68 8.99 -4.50
N LYS A 8 6.13 8.38 -3.47
CA LYS A 8 6.85 8.20 -2.24
C LYS A 8 7.87 7.07 -2.38
N SER A 9 8.88 7.10 -1.52
CA SER A 9 9.88 6.05 -1.52
C SER A 9 9.24 4.74 -1.07
N GLU A 10 9.94 3.65 -1.34
CA GLU A 10 9.48 2.32 -0.93
C GLU A 10 9.25 2.27 0.57
N LYS A 11 10.15 2.85 1.34
CA LYS A 11 10.03 2.84 2.79
C LYS A 11 8.78 3.56 3.24
N GLU A 12 8.47 4.68 2.60
CA GLU A 12 7.29 5.43 2.97
C GLU A 12 6.02 4.68 2.64
N VAL A 13 5.99 4.00 1.51
CA VAL A 13 4.82 3.22 1.13
C VAL A 13 4.62 2.06 2.10
N ILE A 14 5.70 1.37 2.46
CA ILE A 14 5.62 0.28 3.41
C ILE A 14 5.09 0.79 4.75
N ARG A 15 5.52 1.98 5.15
CA ARG A 15 5.05 2.58 6.38
C ARG A 15 3.55 2.86 6.32
N ILE A 16 3.07 3.32 5.18
CA ILE A 16 1.64 3.56 4.99
C ILE A 16 0.87 2.26 5.10
N ILE A 17 1.38 1.20 4.48
CA ILE A 17 0.73 -0.11 4.57
C ILE A 17 0.68 -0.59 6.01
N ASP A 18 1.78 -0.42 6.73
CA ASP A 18 1.82 -0.82 8.14
C ASP A 18 0.79 -0.04 8.94
N LYS A 19 0.67 1.25 8.66
CA LYS A 19 -0.32 2.08 9.33
C LYS A 19 -1.73 1.58 9.04
N ILE A 20 -2.00 1.20 7.79
CA ILE A 20 -3.31 0.66 7.42
C ILE A 20 -3.61 -0.60 8.21
N LEU A 21 -2.64 -1.50 8.31
CA LEU A 21 -2.83 -2.73 9.07
C LEU A 21 -3.13 -2.44 10.53
N GLN A 22 -2.44 -1.47 11.11
CA GLN A 22 -2.68 -1.09 12.48
C GLN A 22 -4.07 -0.49 12.68
N LEU A 23 -4.49 0.34 11.74
CA LEU A 23 -5.80 0.98 11.85
C LEU A 23 -6.92 -0.03 11.71
N ILE A 24 -6.73 -1.03 10.86
CA ILE A 24 -7.71 -2.11 10.76
C ILE A 24 -7.82 -2.84 12.09
N TYR A 25 -6.69 -3.15 12.69
CA TYR A 25 -6.64 -3.85 13.96
C TYR A 25 -7.32 -3.03 15.04
N ASP A 26 -7.13 -1.71 15.02
CA ASP A 26 -7.69 -0.82 16.03
C ASP A 26 -9.13 -0.44 15.76
N GLY A 27 -9.64 -0.70 14.58
CA GLY A 27 -11.01 -0.37 14.22
C GLY A 27 -11.26 1.10 13.98
N ARG A 28 -10.26 1.83 13.52
CA ARG A 28 -10.37 3.28 13.30
C ARG A 28 -10.69 3.57 11.84
N ASP A 29 -11.97 3.55 11.52
CA ASP A 29 -12.40 3.60 10.12
C ASP A 29 -12.07 4.91 9.42
N GLU A 30 -12.23 6.04 10.10
CA GLU A 30 -11.97 7.33 9.46
C GLU A 30 -10.51 7.48 9.10
N GLU A 31 -9.63 7.15 10.05
CA GLU A 31 -8.21 7.23 9.79
C GLU A 31 -7.78 6.22 8.76
N LEU A 32 -8.44 5.06 8.77
CA LEU A 32 -8.15 4.02 7.79
C LEU A 32 -8.42 4.52 6.37
N ASN A 33 -9.56 5.19 6.17
CA ASN A 33 -9.89 5.72 4.87
C ASN A 33 -8.85 6.73 4.39
N GLU A 34 -8.39 7.59 5.29
CA GLU A 34 -7.37 8.57 4.92
C GLU A 34 -6.07 7.89 4.53
N ALA A 35 -5.69 6.84 5.26
CA ALA A 35 -4.47 6.12 4.94
C ALA A 35 -4.58 5.41 3.60
N ILE A 36 -5.75 4.88 3.29
CA ILE A 36 -5.98 4.22 2.00
C ILE A 36 -5.87 5.23 0.87
N TYR A 37 -6.44 6.42 1.04
CA TYR A 37 -6.31 7.46 0.03
C TYR A 37 -4.86 7.85 -0.19
N GLU A 38 -4.11 7.93 0.89
CA GLU A 38 -2.70 8.28 0.79
C GLU A 38 -1.95 7.21 0.00
N MET A 39 -2.28 5.94 0.24
CA MET A 39 -1.67 4.85 -0.48
C MET A 39 -2.02 4.91 -1.97
N GLU A 40 -3.28 5.18 -2.29
CA GLU A 40 -3.71 5.25 -3.67
C GLU A 40 -2.93 6.32 -4.43
N ALA A 41 -2.63 7.42 -3.76
CA ALA A 41 -1.91 8.52 -4.39
C ALA A 41 -0.41 8.25 -4.46
N SER A 42 0.06 7.22 -3.78
CA SER A 42 1.50 6.99 -3.63
C SER A 42 2.06 5.94 -4.55
N VAL A 43 1.26 4.94 -4.95
CA VAL A 43 1.79 3.86 -5.79
C VAL A 43 0.79 3.48 -6.86
N PRO A 44 1.28 3.12 -8.04
CA PRO A 44 0.39 2.74 -9.13
C PRO A 44 -0.25 1.36 -8.93
N PHE A 45 0.34 0.52 -8.09
CA PHE A 45 -0.22 -0.81 -7.87
C PHE A 45 -0.98 -0.91 -6.55
N TYR A 46 -1.61 0.18 -6.15
CA TYR A 46 -2.33 0.22 -4.87
C TYR A 46 -3.46 -0.81 -4.82
N SER A 47 -4.08 -1.10 -5.95
CA SER A 47 -5.19 -2.05 -5.94
C SER A 47 -4.72 -3.45 -5.56
N LYS A 48 -3.50 -3.81 -5.95
CA LYS A 48 -2.94 -5.10 -5.56
C LYS A 48 -2.69 -5.13 -4.06
N ILE A 49 -2.18 -4.04 -3.53
CA ILE A 49 -1.95 -3.94 -2.09
C ILE A 49 -3.28 -4.04 -1.35
N TYR A 50 -4.27 -3.32 -1.81
CA TYR A 50 -5.60 -3.34 -1.21
C TYR A 50 -6.16 -4.76 -1.18
N ASN A 51 -6.04 -5.46 -2.30
CA ASN A 51 -6.55 -6.82 -2.37
C ASN A 51 -5.84 -7.74 -1.38
N MET A 52 -4.54 -7.58 -1.24
CA MET A 52 -3.80 -8.40 -0.30
C MET A 52 -4.18 -8.13 1.14
N ILE A 53 -4.47 -6.87 1.45
CA ILE A 53 -4.85 -6.50 2.81
C ILE A 53 -6.23 -7.04 3.16
N PHE A 54 -7.19 -6.88 2.25
CA PHE A 54 -8.59 -7.11 2.59
C PHE A 54 -9.14 -8.44 2.10
N PHE A 55 -8.50 -9.05 1.13
CA PHE A 55 -9.05 -10.28 0.55
C PHE A 55 -8.12 -11.48 0.62
N SER A 56 -6.91 -11.29 1.13
CA SER A 56 -5.99 -12.40 1.29
C SER A 56 -6.23 -13.06 2.64
N ASN A 57 -6.08 -14.36 2.69
CA ASN A 57 -6.18 -15.10 3.93
C ASN A 57 -4.84 -15.23 4.63
N GLU A 58 -3.78 -14.72 4.02
CA GLU A 58 -2.45 -14.83 4.58
C GLU A 58 -2.16 -13.66 5.50
N GLU A 59 -1.46 -13.93 6.58
CA GLU A 59 -0.99 -12.87 7.45
C GLU A 59 0.36 -12.40 6.93
N LEU A 60 0.33 -11.28 6.25
CA LEU A 60 1.53 -10.73 5.65
C LEU A 60 1.94 -9.46 6.37
N THR A 61 3.24 -9.24 6.49
CA THR A 61 3.73 -7.98 7.01
C THR A 61 3.59 -6.91 5.93
N ALA A 62 3.71 -5.64 6.35
CA ALA A 62 3.62 -4.54 5.40
C ALA A 62 4.66 -4.69 4.29
N GLU A 63 5.86 -5.08 4.63
CA GLU A 63 6.91 -5.25 3.65
C GLU A 63 6.57 -6.38 2.68
N GLU A 64 6.06 -7.49 3.20
CA GLU A 64 5.70 -8.62 2.34
C GLU A 64 4.58 -8.22 1.38
N ILE A 65 3.61 -7.48 1.88
CA ILE A 65 2.52 -7.01 1.03
C ILE A 65 3.07 -6.14 -0.08
N TYR A 66 3.93 -5.21 0.27
CA TYR A 66 4.51 -4.31 -0.73
C TYR A 66 5.29 -5.09 -1.79
N GLN A 67 6.15 -6.00 -1.36
CA GLN A 67 7.00 -6.74 -2.29
C GLN A 67 6.19 -7.63 -3.19
N LYS A 68 5.19 -8.30 -2.66
CA LYS A 68 4.33 -9.16 -3.48
C LYS A 68 3.52 -8.34 -4.48
N ALA A 69 2.96 -7.23 -4.03
CA ALA A 69 2.18 -6.38 -4.92
C ALA A 69 3.06 -5.83 -6.03
N LYS A 70 4.27 -5.42 -5.69
CA LYS A 70 5.20 -4.90 -6.67
C LYS A 70 5.56 -5.97 -7.68
N ALA A 71 5.76 -7.20 -7.23
CA ALA A 71 6.12 -8.29 -8.12
C ALA A 71 4.99 -8.64 -9.07
N GLU A 72 3.75 -8.51 -8.61
CA GLU A 72 2.59 -8.79 -9.45
C GLU A 72 2.30 -7.66 -10.42
N HIS A 73 2.76 -6.45 -10.10
CA HIS A 73 2.54 -5.32 -10.97
C HIS A 73 3.62 -5.30 -12.04
N LYS A 74 3.39 -6.04 -13.08
CA LYS A 74 4.36 -6.13 -14.15
C LYS A 74 3.88 -5.33 -15.34
N PRO A 75 4.73 -4.48 -15.91
CA PRO A 75 4.34 -3.80 -17.14
C PRO A 75 4.15 -4.83 -18.23
N ILE A 76 3.17 -4.58 -19.04
CA ILE A 76 2.91 -5.48 -20.16
C ILE A 76 3.92 -5.16 -21.25
N LEU A 77 4.72 -6.14 -21.56
CA LEU A 77 5.70 -6.00 -22.62
C LEU A 77 5.20 -6.73 -23.84
N LEU A 78 4.95 -5.98 -24.84
CA LEU A 78 4.47 -6.56 -26.08
C LEU A 78 5.57 -6.62 -27.12
#